data_1c4d2333db32a937af1be5bd56d3e227
#
_entry.id   1c4d2333db32a937af1be5bd56d3e227
#
_cell.length_a   1.000
_cell.length_b   1.000
_cell.length_c   1.000
_cell.angle_alpha   90.00
_cell.angle_beta   90.00
_cell.angle_gamma   90.00
#
_symmetry.space_group_name_H-M   'P 1'
#
loop_
_entity.id
_entity.type
_entity.pdbx_description
1 polymer ?
#
loop_
_entity_poly.entity_id
_entity_poly.type
_entity_poly.pdbx_seq_one_letter_code
_entity_poly.pdbx_strand_id
1 'polypeptide(L)'
;MSNYIESLKNLKNTMEEKELQRMLGMQLLHYLEDDTESVLTWKGNKTQLVELSCYLYYIDKVKNEYGVSVSKMEVVRRVFRRFGMSAPKSIGRYSENIRKNCNTRSQTMLMLSFHEHKCSGRALSLEGFIDRESPPLR
;
A
#
# COMPACT_ATOMS: atom_id res chain seq x y z
N MET A 1 16.42 -25.00 18.15
CA MET A 1 15.89 -24.59 16.91
C MET A 1 16.83 -23.62 16.22
N SER A 2 17.07 -23.84 15.01
CA SER A 2 18.19 -23.28 14.34
C SER A 2 17.87 -21.90 13.72
N ASN A 3 18.62 -20.88 14.11
CA ASN A 3 18.57 -19.56 13.49
C ASN A 3 18.89 -19.62 12.00
N TYR A 4 19.59 -20.67 11.58
CA TYR A 4 19.94 -20.87 10.18
C TYR A 4 18.70 -21.08 9.31
N ILE A 5 17.76 -21.92 9.77
CA ILE A 5 16.53 -22.20 9.04
C ILE A 5 15.67 -20.92 8.95
N GLU A 6 15.60 -20.16 10.04
CA GLU A 6 14.88 -18.89 10.04
C GLU A 6 15.53 -17.87 9.09
N SER A 7 16.87 -17.84 9.07
CA SER A 7 17.60 -16.94 8.16
C SER A 7 17.32 -17.30 6.71
N LEU A 8 17.28 -18.58 6.36
CA LEU A 8 16.97 -19.02 5.00
C LEU A 8 15.53 -18.67 4.63
N LYS A 9 14.59 -18.86 5.57
CA LYS A 9 13.20 -18.48 5.37
C LYS A 9 13.08 -16.98 5.16
N ASN A 10 13.82 -16.19 5.95
CA ASN A 10 13.79 -14.73 5.85
C ASN A 10 14.34 -14.25 4.52
N LEU A 11 15.41 -14.87 4.01
CA LEU A 11 15.94 -14.50 2.70
C LEU A 11 14.94 -14.78 1.60
N LYS A 12 14.31 -15.94 1.63
CA LYS A 12 13.29 -16.32 0.66
C LYS A 12 12.08 -15.42 0.79
N ASN A 13 11.65 -15.16 2.03
CA ASN A 13 10.51 -14.28 2.30
C ASN A 13 10.79 -12.83 1.86
N THR A 14 12.04 -12.36 1.98
CA THR A 14 12.41 -11.01 1.54
C THR A 14 12.19 -10.82 0.05
N MET A 15 12.50 -11.83 -0.76
CA MET A 15 12.27 -11.75 -2.20
C MET A 15 10.77 -11.74 -2.52
N GLU A 16 10.00 -12.61 -1.87
CA GLU A 16 8.54 -12.61 -2.01
C GLU A 16 7.94 -11.31 -1.50
N GLU A 17 8.47 -10.81 -0.40
CA GLU A 17 8.02 -9.58 0.23
C GLU A 17 8.14 -8.39 -0.72
N LYS A 18 9.30 -8.24 -1.38
CA LYS A 18 9.50 -7.15 -2.34
C LYS A 18 8.54 -7.23 -3.50
N GLU A 19 8.27 -8.43 -4.00
CA GLU A 19 7.32 -8.62 -5.09
C GLU A 19 5.90 -8.30 -4.65
N LEU A 20 5.50 -8.71 -3.45
CA LEU A 20 4.19 -8.40 -2.91
C LEU A 20 4.01 -6.90 -2.69
N GLN A 21 5.06 -6.23 -2.18
CA GLN A 21 5.05 -4.77 -2.02
C GLN A 21 4.88 -4.08 -3.37
N ARG A 22 5.60 -4.55 -4.38
CA ARG A 22 5.51 -4.01 -5.73
C ARG A 22 4.11 -4.18 -6.30
N MET A 23 3.52 -5.35 -6.12
CA MET A 23 2.16 -5.64 -6.60
C MET A 23 1.13 -4.73 -5.93
N LEU A 24 1.26 -4.53 -4.62
CA LEU A 24 0.37 -3.63 -3.90
C LEU A 24 0.53 -2.19 -4.40
N GLY A 25 1.76 -1.75 -4.59
CA GLY A 25 2.04 -0.42 -5.11
C GLY A 25 1.46 -0.21 -6.51
N MET A 26 1.58 -1.20 -7.38
CA MET A 26 1.04 -1.12 -8.74
C MET A 26 -0.49 -1.07 -8.73
N GLN A 27 -1.14 -1.82 -7.86
CA GLN A 27 -2.60 -1.74 -7.72
C GLN A 27 -3.03 -0.34 -7.28
N LEU A 28 -2.32 0.22 -6.29
CA LEU A 28 -2.63 1.56 -5.82
C LEU A 28 -2.45 2.59 -6.92
N LEU A 29 -1.38 2.45 -7.71
CA LEU A 29 -1.13 3.33 -8.86
C LEU A 29 -2.32 3.34 -9.82
N HIS A 30 -2.89 2.17 -10.07
CA HIS A 30 -4.05 2.06 -10.95
C HIS A 30 -5.22 2.92 -10.47
N TYR A 31 -5.51 2.90 -9.17
CA TYR A 31 -6.57 3.74 -8.60
C TYR A 31 -6.20 5.22 -8.63
N LEU A 32 -4.93 5.54 -8.43
CA LEU A 32 -4.47 6.93 -8.44
C LEU A 32 -4.55 7.52 -9.84
N GLU A 33 -4.28 6.73 -10.87
CA GLU A 33 -4.31 7.18 -12.26
C GLU A 33 -5.69 7.09 -12.90
N ASP A 34 -6.64 6.48 -12.20
CA ASP A 34 -8.01 6.35 -12.68
C ASP A 34 -8.65 7.75 -12.70
N ASP A 35 -8.91 8.26 -13.89
CA ASP A 35 -9.48 9.60 -14.09
C ASP A 35 -11.00 9.58 -14.24
N THR A 36 -11.65 8.47 -13.88
CA THR A 36 -13.10 8.45 -13.78
C THR A 36 -13.56 9.35 -12.64
N GLU A 37 -14.79 9.85 -12.73
CA GLU A 37 -15.36 10.69 -11.67
C GLU A 37 -15.86 9.90 -10.47
N SER A 38 -15.51 8.64 -10.38
CA SER A 38 -15.91 7.77 -9.27
C SER A 38 -15.37 8.30 -7.95
N VAL A 39 -16.20 8.25 -6.93
CA VAL A 39 -15.78 8.53 -5.56
C VAL A 39 -15.21 7.25 -4.98
N LEU A 40 -13.97 7.30 -4.53
CA LEU A 40 -13.31 6.16 -3.91
C LEU A 40 -13.24 6.37 -2.40
N THR A 41 -13.57 5.33 -1.66
CA THR A 41 -13.51 5.33 -0.20
C THR A 41 -12.58 4.23 0.27
N TRP A 42 -11.62 4.59 1.12
CA TRP A 42 -10.69 3.64 1.71
C TRP A 42 -11.32 3.03 2.96
N LYS A 43 -11.49 1.72 2.98
CA LYS A 43 -12.15 0.99 4.07
C LYS A 43 -11.19 0.51 5.15
N GLY A 44 -9.89 0.50 4.88
CA GLY A 44 -8.89 0.14 5.87
C GLY A 44 -8.55 1.29 6.80
N ASN A 45 -7.51 1.13 7.59
CA ASN A 45 -7.06 2.19 8.47
C ASN A 45 -6.03 3.09 7.77
N LYS A 46 -5.72 4.23 8.40
CA LYS A 46 -4.77 5.20 7.84
C LYS A 46 -3.37 4.63 7.72
N THR A 47 -2.95 3.82 8.68
CA THR A 47 -1.62 3.22 8.68
C THR A 47 -1.44 2.33 7.46
N GLN A 48 -2.45 1.55 7.12
CA GLN A 48 -2.42 0.71 5.92
C GLN A 48 -2.32 1.55 4.65
N LEU A 49 -3.02 2.68 4.59
CA LEU A 49 -2.97 3.55 3.42
C LEU A 49 -1.61 4.23 3.29
N VAL A 50 -0.99 4.64 4.40
CA VAL A 50 0.39 5.15 4.40
C VAL A 50 1.34 4.06 3.92
N GLU A 51 1.18 2.84 4.41
CA GLU A 51 1.99 1.71 3.99
C GLU A 51 1.95 1.51 2.48
N LEU A 52 0.75 1.46 1.91
CA LEU A 52 0.56 1.31 0.46
C LEU A 52 1.18 2.48 -0.31
N SER A 53 1.05 3.69 0.22
CA SER A 53 1.65 4.88 -0.40
C SER A 53 3.17 4.77 -0.46
N CYS A 54 3.79 4.21 0.58
CA CYS A 54 5.23 3.98 0.60
C CYS A 54 5.64 2.96 -0.46
N TYR A 55 4.87 1.89 -0.63
CA TYR A 55 5.16 0.90 -1.67
C TYR A 55 5.04 1.54 -3.06
N LEU A 56 4.03 2.37 -3.26
CA LEU A 56 3.88 3.12 -4.50
C LEU A 56 5.08 4.04 -4.75
N TYR A 57 5.54 4.74 -3.72
CA TYR A 57 6.71 5.60 -3.83
C TYR A 57 7.95 4.82 -4.29
N TYR A 58 8.17 3.63 -3.74
CA TYR A 58 9.36 2.83 -4.04
C TYR A 58 9.38 2.27 -5.46
N ILE A 59 8.26 2.14 -6.12
CA ILE A 59 8.24 1.72 -7.53
C ILE A 59 8.51 2.88 -8.50
N ASP A 60 8.62 4.10 -7.98
CA ASP A 60 9.05 5.29 -8.72
C ASP A 60 8.23 5.59 -9.98
N LYS A 61 6.92 5.41 -9.87
CA LYS A 61 6.00 5.66 -10.99
C LYS A 61 5.23 6.98 -10.88
N VAL A 62 5.31 7.66 -9.74
CA VAL A 62 4.59 8.91 -9.52
C VAL A 62 5.52 10.07 -9.85
N LYS A 63 5.16 10.83 -10.88
CA LYS A 63 5.99 11.93 -11.39
C LYS A 63 5.22 13.24 -11.33
N ASN A 64 5.95 14.33 -11.32
CA ASN A 64 5.34 15.65 -11.47
C ASN A 64 5.13 15.97 -12.96
N GLU A 65 4.67 17.18 -13.25
CA GLU A 65 4.40 17.65 -14.62
C GLU A 65 5.65 17.69 -15.50
N TYR A 66 6.84 17.69 -14.89
CA TYR A 66 8.11 17.71 -15.61
C TYR A 66 8.73 16.31 -15.75
N GLY A 67 8.00 15.28 -15.35
CA GLY A 67 8.50 13.91 -15.41
C GLY A 67 9.51 13.55 -14.32
N VAL A 68 9.61 14.38 -13.28
CA VAL A 68 10.53 14.16 -12.17
C VAL A 68 9.79 13.46 -11.02
N SER A 69 10.46 12.51 -10.37
CA SER A 69 9.89 11.79 -9.24
C SER A 69 9.51 12.73 -8.11
N VAL A 70 8.31 12.56 -7.57
CA VAL A 70 7.85 13.37 -6.43
C VAL A 70 8.35 12.74 -5.12
N SER A 71 8.33 13.53 -4.05
CA SER A 71 8.75 13.05 -2.73
C SER A 71 7.78 12.02 -2.19
N LYS A 72 8.24 11.24 -1.21
CA LYS A 72 7.40 10.25 -0.52
C LYS A 72 6.16 10.92 0.08
N MET A 73 6.34 12.07 0.74
CA MET A 73 5.24 12.80 1.35
C MET A 73 4.23 13.27 0.30
N GLU A 74 4.70 13.68 -0.88
CA GLU A 74 3.80 14.08 -1.95
C GLU A 74 2.99 12.89 -2.48
N VAL A 75 3.60 11.71 -2.57
CA VAL A 75 2.86 10.50 -2.93
C VAL A 75 1.75 10.23 -1.91
N VAL A 76 2.07 10.31 -0.62
CA VAL A 76 1.09 10.13 0.44
C VAL A 76 -0.06 11.13 0.31
N ARG A 77 0.25 12.40 0.07
CA ARG A 77 -0.77 13.44 -0.09
C ARG A 77 -1.70 13.14 -1.27
N ARG A 78 -1.15 12.72 -2.40
CA ARG A 78 -1.94 12.41 -3.59
C ARG A 78 -2.84 11.21 -3.37
N VAL A 79 -2.33 10.17 -2.70
CA VAL A 79 -3.11 8.98 -2.38
C VAL A 79 -4.27 9.33 -1.46
N PHE A 80 -4.00 10.04 -0.37
CA PHE A 80 -5.05 10.42 0.57
C PHE A 80 -6.10 11.31 -0.08
N ARG A 81 -5.64 12.26 -0.93
CA ARG A 81 -6.56 13.12 -1.67
C ARG A 81 -7.47 12.32 -2.59
N ARG A 82 -6.93 11.28 -3.24
CA ARG A 82 -7.73 10.43 -4.12
C ARG A 82 -8.89 9.77 -3.39
N PHE A 83 -8.68 9.45 -2.12
CA PHE A 83 -9.71 8.84 -1.28
C PHE A 83 -10.48 9.87 -0.44
N GLY A 84 -10.34 11.15 -0.73
CA GLY A 84 -11.06 12.21 0.00
C GLY A 84 -10.65 12.36 1.45
N MET A 85 -9.42 11.97 1.78
CA MET A 85 -8.90 12.01 3.15
C MET A 85 -7.78 13.02 3.28
N SER A 86 -7.63 13.55 4.50
CA SER A 86 -6.50 14.43 4.81
C SER A 86 -5.27 13.61 5.12
N ALA A 87 -4.17 13.91 4.44
CA ALA A 87 -2.90 13.23 4.67
C ALA A 87 -2.33 13.60 6.04
N PRO A 88 -1.61 12.66 6.70
CA PRO A 88 -0.91 13.00 7.94
C PRO A 88 0.16 14.05 7.67
N LYS A 89 0.46 14.86 8.69
CA LYS A 89 1.50 15.89 8.57
C LYS A 89 2.90 15.30 8.48
N SER A 90 3.09 14.12 9.05
CA SER A 90 4.36 13.42 9.04
C SER A 90 4.10 11.92 8.93
N ILE A 91 4.91 11.23 8.13
CA ILE A 91 4.79 9.79 7.95
C ILE A 91 5.77 8.98 8.77
N GLY A 92 6.74 9.64 9.43
CA GLY A 92 7.73 8.94 10.23
C GLY A 92 7.10 8.07 11.31
N ARG A 93 6.12 8.60 12.01
CA ARG A 93 5.40 7.88 13.06
C ARG A 93 4.67 6.66 12.52
N TYR A 94 4.05 6.81 11.35
CA TYR A 94 3.32 5.71 10.70
C TYR A 94 4.29 4.62 10.23
N SER A 95 5.40 5.01 9.64
CA SER A 95 6.42 4.06 9.20
C SER A 95 6.95 3.24 10.37
N GLU A 96 7.17 3.89 11.51
CA GLU A 96 7.62 3.21 12.72
C GLU A 96 6.55 2.26 13.24
N ASN A 97 5.29 2.67 13.24
CA ASN A 97 4.18 1.82 13.65
C ASN A 97 4.03 0.60 12.76
N ILE A 98 4.20 0.76 11.46
CA ILE A 98 4.16 -0.35 10.51
C ILE A 98 5.24 -1.38 10.86
N ARG A 99 6.45 -0.89 11.13
CA ARG A 99 7.57 -1.75 11.49
C ARG A 99 7.32 -2.48 12.81
N LYS A 100 6.77 -1.79 13.80
CA LYS A 100 6.48 -2.36 15.11
C LYS A 100 5.33 -3.34 15.07
N ASN A 101 4.34 -3.09 14.23
CA ASN A 101 3.09 -3.85 14.20
C ASN A 101 3.12 -5.05 13.27
N CYS A 102 4.23 -5.31 12.61
CA CYS A 102 4.32 -6.44 11.69
C CYS A 102 4.11 -7.80 12.39
N ASN A 103 4.23 -7.85 13.71
CA ASN A 103 4.04 -9.07 14.50
C ASN A 103 2.90 -8.92 15.53
N THR A 104 2.05 -7.90 15.40
CA THR A 104 0.97 -7.65 16.34
C THR A 104 -0.40 -7.90 15.72
N ARG A 105 -1.45 -7.61 16.47
CA ARG A 105 -2.84 -7.80 16.03
C ARG A 105 -3.23 -6.92 14.84
N SER A 106 -2.59 -5.76 14.70
CA SER A 106 -2.84 -4.87 13.57
C SER A 106 -2.10 -5.41 12.36
N GLN A 107 -2.82 -5.99 11.44
CA GLN A 107 -2.22 -6.58 10.27
C GLN A 107 -1.85 -5.49 9.27
N THR A 108 -0.59 -5.52 8.81
CA THR A 108 -0.15 -4.67 7.73
C THR A 108 -0.71 -5.21 6.41
N MET A 109 -0.74 -4.35 5.39
CA MET A 109 -1.14 -4.79 4.06
C MET A 109 -0.21 -5.87 3.52
N LEU A 110 1.07 -5.77 3.85
CA LEU A 110 2.05 -6.78 3.44
C LEU A 110 1.73 -8.13 4.07
N MET A 111 1.41 -8.16 5.36
CA MET A 111 1.05 -9.41 6.04
C MET A 111 -0.23 -10.01 5.49
N LEU A 112 -1.23 -9.19 5.22
CA LEU A 112 -2.48 -9.64 4.60
C LEU A 112 -2.22 -10.20 3.20
N SER A 113 -1.38 -9.53 2.43
CA SER A 113 -1.00 -9.97 1.09
C SER A 113 -0.25 -11.30 1.13
N PHE A 114 0.68 -11.43 2.06
CA PHE A 114 1.44 -12.66 2.25
C PHE A 114 0.52 -13.82 2.60
N HIS A 115 -0.41 -13.58 3.51
CA HIS A 115 -1.37 -14.59 3.95
C HIS A 115 -2.28 -15.02 2.79
N GLU A 116 -2.80 -14.08 2.03
CA GLU A 116 -3.65 -14.38 0.87
C GLU A 116 -2.89 -15.20 -0.17
N HIS A 117 -1.67 -14.81 -0.47
CA HIS A 117 -0.83 -15.54 -1.42
C HIS A 117 -0.58 -16.98 -0.96
N LYS A 118 -0.32 -17.16 0.33
CA LYS A 118 -0.07 -18.47 0.91
C LYS A 118 -1.30 -19.36 0.88
N CYS A 119 -2.49 -18.78 1.10
CA CYS A 119 -3.73 -19.54 1.16
C CYS A 119 -4.35 -19.82 -0.20
N SER A 120 -4.26 -18.88 -1.14
CA SER A 120 -4.93 -18.99 -2.44
C SER A 120 -3.99 -18.99 -3.63
N GLY A 121 -2.71 -18.70 -3.42
CA GLY A 121 -1.74 -18.54 -4.50
C GLY A 121 -1.93 -17.26 -5.31
N ARG A 122 -2.86 -16.38 -4.91
CA ARG A 122 -3.18 -15.16 -5.62
C ARG A 122 -2.71 -13.93 -4.87
N ALA A 123 -2.49 -12.85 -5.61
CA ALA A 123 -2.20 -11.56 -5.01
C ALA A 123 -3.44 -11.03 -4.31
N LEU A 124 -3.24 -10.37 -3.17
CA LEU A 124 -4.32 -9.67 -2.49
C LEU A 124 -4.82 -8.55 -3.39
N SER A 125 -6.14 -8.49 -3.59
CA SER A 125 -6.76 -7.43 -4.36
C SER A 125 -7.15 -6.27 -3.44
N LEU A 126 -6.82 -5.05 -3.85
CA LEU A 126 -7.23 -3.86 -3.09
C LEU A 126 -8.72 -3.57 -3.23
N GLU A 127 -9.42 -4.21 -4.18
CA GLU A 127 -10.86 -4.01 -4.35
C GLU A 127 -11.64 -4.27 -3.07
N GLY A 128 -11.19 -5.21 -2.24
CA GLY A 128 -11.84 -5.50 -0.96
C GLY A 128 -11.71 -4.38 0.07
N PHE A 129 -10.80 -3.44 -0.15
CA PHE A 129 -10.53 -2.32 0.75
C PHE A 129 -11.01 -0.98 0.19
N ILE A 130 -11.57 -0.98 -1.00
CA ILE A 130 -11.94 0.26 -1.68
C ILE A 130 -13.38 0.14 -2.16
N ASP A 131 -14.22 1.08 -1.71
CA ASP A 131 -15.57 1.24 -2.25
C ASP A 131 -15.53 2.27 -3.36
N ARG A 132 -16.23 1.97 -4.43
CA ARG A 132 -16.34 2.87 -5.58
C ARG A 132 -17.80 3.24 -5.75
N GLU A 133 -18.08 4.53 -5.73
CA GLU A 133 -19.42 5.05 -6.00
C GLU A 133 -19.40 5.91 -7.24
N SER A 134 -20.37 5.68 -8.11
CA SER A 134 -20.56 6.56 -9.25
C SER A 134 -21.08 7.90 -8.77
N PRO A 135 -20.69 9.03 -9.41
CA PRO A 135 -21.27 10.31 -9.04
C PRO A 135 -22.78 10.28 -9.23
N PRO A 136 -23.53 11.02 -8.39
CA PRO A 136 -24.98 11.02 -8.52
C PRO A 136 -25.40 11.56 -9.89
N LEU A 137 -26.40 10.93 -10.47
CA LEU A 137 -26.98 11.39 -11.72
C LEU A 137 -27.64 12.75 -11.49
N ARG A 138 -27.33 13.68 -12.36
CA ARG A 138 -27.92 15.02 -12.31
C ARG A 138 -29.17 15.09 -13.16
#